data_02656e2863b8bf02829081ede7787000
#
_entry.id   02656e2863b8bf02829081ede7787000
#
_cell.length_a   1.000
_cell.length_b   1.000
_cell.length_c   1.000
_cell.angle_alpha   90.00
_cell.angle_beta   90.00
_cell.angle_gamma   90.00
#
_symmetry.space_group_name_H-M   'P 1'
#
loop_
_entity.id
_entity.type
_entity.pdbx_description
1 polymer ?
#
loop_
_entity_poly.entity_id
_entity_poly.type
_entity_poly.pdbx_seq_one_letter_code
_entity_poly.pdbx_strand_id
1 'polypeptide(L)'
;MAQQAPADAGTVGTATRWWWVVAPAVALVLVALCLRAPFAAVGPLLGELGDELGLGTGSLAVVTALPLVCFGLVSPFAPALATRLGVHSAVLVGVVLIAAGVLLRVAGAPGLFAGTVLLSGGIAVGNVLLPAAARADYGTRAAVVLGLITASMSGSAAIGAGLARPMSDATGSAEAGLLLWGAPVLVALLAMAALAWARRGAPRPRAGPSGAVTALLRDPVARVVTLFFGFQSLSFYAMLTWLADVLEAESGVSPVAAGGLLAVATGLAVPLALVVPGLAGRRPGQQPWVLLGTLPTLVAIVGLLVAPASAPLLWATLYGLGSGTAFPLSVMLFVARSRDVAQTGRLSATAQSVGYLLAAVGPLGVGLLHDATGAWEPGLALMLAAVVLQLVFGLAAARPRLLSPAA
;
A
#
# COMPACT_ATOMS: atom_id res chain seq x y z
N MET A 1 15.76 -36.36 56.07
CA MET A 1 16.33 -36.36 54.74
C MET A 1 15.68 -35.21 54.00
N ALA A 2 16.34 -34.07 53.92
CA ALA A 2 15.86 -32.87 53.21
C ALA A 2 16.31 -32.97 51.75
N GLN A 3 15.35 -32.91 50.82
CA GLN A 3 15.60 -32.94 49.40
C GLN A 3 15.84 -31.50 48.92
N GLN A 4 17.06 -31.22 48.51
CA GLN A 4 17.48 -29.96 47.91
C GLN A 4 16.76 -29.74 46.57
N ALA A 5 16.11 -28.60 46.45
CA ALA A 5 15.62 -28.08 45.18
C ALA A 5 16.80 -27.57 44.31
N PRO A 6 16.85 -27.82 43.01
CA PRO A 6 17.86 -27.22 42.16
C PRO A 6 17.54 -25.73 41.94
N ALA A 7 18.38 -24.85 42.45
CA ALA A 7 18.50 -23.48 41.97
C ALA A 7 19.18 -23.51 40.60
N ASP A 8 18.69 -22.67 39.68
CA ASP A 8 19.21 -22.21 38.42
C ASP A 8 18.28 -22.48 37.22
N ALA A 9 17.17 -21.71 37.19
CA ALA A 9 16.38 -21.52 35.98
C ALA A 9 15.89 -20.06 35.90
N GLY A 10 16.79 -19.10 35.85
CA GLY A 10 16.35 -17.72 35.96
C GLY A 10 17.18 -16.63 35.32
N THR A 11 17.76 -16.79 34.12
CA THR A 11 18.26 -15.60 33.37
C THR A 11 18.38 -15.75 31.86
N VAL A 12 18.24 -16.93 31.30
CA VAL A 12 18.34 -17.14 29.84
C VAL A 12 17.00 -16.87 29.12
N GLY A 13 15.89 -16.74 29.83
CA GLY A 13 14.53 -16.73 29.23
C GLY A 13 14.02 -15.38 28.70
N THR A 14 14.56 -14.25 29.17
CA THR A 14 13.98 -12.92 28.83
C THR A 14 14.58 -12.31 27.57
N ALA A 15 15.88 -12.43 27.36
CA ALA A 15 16.55 -11.90 26.18
C ALA A 15 16.15 -12.65 24.90
N THR A 16 16.04 -13.98 24.95
CA THR A 16 15.57 -14.81 23.83
C THR A 16 14.11 -14.52 23.47
N ARG A 17 13.26 -14.21 24.43
CA ARG A 17 11.84 -13.95 24.21
C ARG A 17 11.60 -12.62 23.48
N TRP A 18 12.44 -11.61 23.72
CA TRP A 18 12.30 -10.28 23.12
C TRP A 18 12.59 -10.31 21.60
N TRP A 19 13.61 -11.03 21.17
CA TRP A 19 13.96 -11.19 19.76
C TRP A 19 12.85 -11.86 18.95
N TRP A 20 12.14 -12.82 19.50
CA TRP A 20 11.03 -13.49 18.82
C TRP A 20 9.82 -12.56 18.56
N VAL A 21 9.74 -11.44 19.26
CA VAL A 21 8.68 -10.43 19.06
C VAL A 21 9.15 -9.30 18.15
N VAL A 22 10.39 -8.83 18.30
CA VAL A 22 10.88 -7.65 17.58
C VAL A 22 11.39 -7.98 16.19
N ALA A 23 12.12 -9.08 16.01
CA ALA A 23 12.72 -9.45 14.73
C ALA A 23 11.68 -9.59 13.59
N PRO A 24 10.52 -10.24 13.79
CA PRO A 24 9.50 -10.27 12.74
C PRO A 24 8.98 -8.88 12.38
N ALA A 25 8.73 -7.99 13.37
CA ALA A 25 8.27 -6.63 13.10
C ALA A 25 9.29 -5.85 12.27
N VAL A 26 10.57 -5.92 12.65
CA VAL A 26 11.67 -5.26 11.91
C VAL A 26 11.73 -5.79 10.48
N ALA A 27 11.70 -7.10 10.26
CA ALA A 27 11.74 -7.68 8.93
C ALA A 27 10.54 -7.22 8.07
N LEU A 28 9.32 -7.25 8.63
CA LEU A 28 8.10 -6.81 7.92
C LEU A 28 8.13 -5.30 7.61
N VAL A 29 8.66 -4.47 8.52
CA VAL A 29 8.84 -3.03 8.29
C VAL A 29 9.88 -2.76 7.20
N LEU A 30 11.02 -3.47 7.22
CA LEU A 30 12.03 -3.35 6.15
C LEU A 30 11.46 -3.73 4.78
N VAL A 31 10.67 -4.79 4.71
CA VAL A 31 9.94 -5.15 3.48
C VAL A 31 8.98 -4.03 3.09
N ALA A 32 8.20 -3.49 4.03
CA ALA A 32 7.25 -2.41 3.78
C ALA A 32 7.90 -1.16 3.18
N LEU A 33 9.11 -0.79 3.65
CA LEU A 33 9.89 0.30 3.07
C LEU A 33 10.22 0.05 1.58
N CYS A 34 10.52 -1.19 1.22
CA CYS A 34 10.85 -1.58 -0.15
C CYS A 34 9.62 -1.66 -1.08
N LEU A 35 8.40 -1.70 -0.54
CA LEU A 35 7.19 -1.76 -1.37
C LEU A 35 6.83 -0.40 -2.02
N ARG A 36 7.38 0.71 -1.56
CA ARG A 36 7.01 2.03 -2.07
C ARG A 36 8.19 2.86 -2.59
N ALA A 37 9.33 2.89 -1.88
CA ALA A 37 10.45 3.75 -2.26
C ALA A 37 10.99 3.49 -3.68
N PRO A 38 11.32 2.24 -4.11
CA PRO A 38 11.84 1.98 -5.45
C PRO A 38 10.80 2.23 -6.56
N PHE A 39 9.51 2.22 -6.22
CA PHE A 39 8.42 2.55 -7.12
C PHE A 39 8.25 4.07 -7.25
N ALA A 40 8.18 4.78 -6.12
CA ALA A 40 7.96 6.22 -6.07
C ALA A 40 9.14 7.03 -6.65
N ALA A 41 10.35 6.46 -6.64
CA ALA A 41 11.54 7.09 -7.19
C ALA A 41 11.50 7.28 -8.73
N VAL A 42 10.66 6.54 -9.45
CA VAL A 42 10.58 6.63 -10.92
C VAL A 42 9.93 7.93 -11.37
N GLY A 43 8.87 8.39 -10.71
CA GLY A 43 8.10 9.56 -11.12
C GLY A 43 8.96 10.80 -11.36
N PRO A 44 9.77 11.26 -10.39
CA PRO A 44 10.65 12.42 -10.55
C PRO A 44 11.75 12.28 -11.61
N LEU A 45 12.08 11.05 -12.03
CA LEU A 45 13.13 10.74 -13.01
C LEU A 45 12.60 10.44 -14.41
N LEU A 46 11.28 10.54 -14.65
CA LEU A 46 10.68 10.15 -15.93
C LEU A 46 11.25 10.91 -17.13
N GLY A 47 11.49 12.23 -16.98
CA GLY A 47 12.11 13.04 -18.05
C GLY A 47 13.54 12.56 -18.35
N GLU A 48 14.36 12.41 -17.32
CA GLU A 48 15.75 11.95 -17.44
C GLU A 48 15.84 10.54 -18.05
N LEU A 49 14.97 9.60 -17.59
CA LEU A 49 14.86 8.26 -18.17
C LEU A 49 14.40 8.28 -19.64
N GLY A 50 13.51 9.22 -19.98
CA GLY A 50 13.07 9.43 -21.36
C GLY A 50 14.24 9.83 -22.25
N ASP A 51 15.03 10.80 -21.83
CA ASP A 51 16.19 11.32 -22.55
C ASP A 51 17.32 10.26 -22.62
N GLU A 52 17.66 9.61 -21.51
CA GLU A 52 18.72 8.58 -21.45
C GLU A 52 18.39 7.35 -22.32
N LEU A 53 17.13 6.93 -22.34
CA LEU A 53 16.71 5.68 -23.00
C LEU A 53 16.03 5.88 -24.35
N GLY A 54 15.87 7.14 -24.81
CA GLY A 54 15.18 7.47 -26.04
C GLY A 54 13.68 7.11 -26.01
N LEU A 55 13.02 7.24 -24.85
CA LEU A 55 11.63 6.88 -24.65
C LEU A 55 10.70 8.08 -24.81
N GLY A 56 9.72 7.97 -25.70
CA GLY A 56 8.67 8.97 -25.82
C GLY A 56 7.66 8.93 -24.65
N THR A 57 6.85 10.01 -24.54
CA THR A 57 5.84 10.21 -23.49
C THR A 57 4.86 9.04 -23.32
N GLY A 58 4.44 8.42 -24.43
CA GLY A 58 3.57 7.23 -24.39
C GLY A 58 4.21 6.03 -23.69
N SER A 59 5.50 5.77 -23.93
CA SER A 59 6.26 4.70 -23.27
C SER A 59 6.44 4.97 -21.79
N LEU A 60 6.71 6.23 -21.41
CA LEU A 60 6.84 6.64 -20.02
C LEU A 60 5.52 6.52 -19.25
N ALA A 61 4.39 6.86 -19.90
CA ALA A 61 3.06 6.65 -19.33
C ALA A 61 2.77 5.16 -19.03
N VAL A 62 3.24 4.25 -19.90
CA VAL A 62 3.13 2.80 -19.66
C VAL A 62 3.95 2.40 -18.42
N VAL A 63 5.18 2.90 -18.27
CA VAL A 63 6.03 2.60 -17.10
C VAL A 63 5.34 2.99 -15.79
N THR A 64 4.61 4.11 -15.76
CA THR A 64 3.90 4.58 -14.56
C THR A 64 2.59 3.84 -14.28
N ALA A 65 1.87 3.41 -15.33
CA ALA A 65 0.61 2.67 -15.20
C ALA A 65 0.80 1.18 -14.88
N LEU A 66 1.91 0.60 -15.36
CA LEU A 66 2.22 -0.82 -15.28
C LEU A 66 2.14 -1.41 -13.86
N PRO A 67 2.58 -0.72 -12.80
CA PRO A 67 2.47 -1.22 -11.43
C PRO A 67 1.04 -1.49 -10.97
N LEU A 68 0.08 -0.62 -11.27
CA LEU A 68 -1.32 -0.82 -10.87
C LEU A 68 -1.92 -2.05 -11.54
N VAL A 69 -1.61 -2.24 -12.82
CA VAL A 69 -2.02 -3.44 -13.57
C VAL A 69 -1.39 -4.70 -12.96
N CYS A 70 -0.08 -4.66 -12.68
CA CYS A 70 0.62 -5.78 -12.03
C CYS A 70 0.04 -6.08 -10.64
N PHE A 71 -0.29 -5.06 -9.84
CA PHE A 71 -0.92 -5.25 -8.53
C PHE A 71 -2.26 -5.98 -8.66
N GLY A 72 -3.09 -5.57 -9.61
CA GLY A 72 -4.37 -6.22 -9.86
C GLY A 72 -4.23 -7.69 -10.32
N LEU A 73 -3.32 -7.94 -11.26
CA LEU A 73 -3.16 -9.25 -11.89
C LEU A 73 -2.39 -10.26 -11.03
N VAL A 74 -1.37 -9.81 -10.26
CA VAL A 74 -0.50 -10.71 -9.47
C VAL A 74 -1.09 -11.03 -8.10
N SER A 75 -1.85 -10.11 -7.49
CA SER A 75 -2.42 -10.28 -6.15
C SER A 75 -3.17 -11.61 -5.93
N PRO A 76 -3.96 -12.13 -6.88
CA PRO A 76 -4.67 -13.41 -6.71
C PRO A 76 -3.78 -14.63 -6.48
N PHE A 77 -2.53 -14.57 -6.94
CA PHE A 77 -1.59 -15.70 -6.84
C PHE A 77 -0.83 -15.74 -5.51
N ALA A 78 -0.79 -14.63 -4.77
CA ALA A 78 -0.04 -14.54 -3.52
C ALA A 78 -0.52 -15.53 -2.44
N PRO A 79 -1.83 -15.77 -2.21
CA PRO A 79 -2.28 -16.78 -1.25
C PRO A 79 -1.87 -18.20 -1.63
N ALA A 80 -1.90 -18.55 -2.91
CA ALA A 80 -1.45 -19.87 -3.39
C ALA A 80 0.05 -20.07 -3.13
N LEU A 81 0.85 -19.02 -3.29
CA LEU A 81 2.26 -19.03 -2.95
C LEU A 81 2.46 -19.25 -1.44
N ALA A 82 1.68 -18.57 -0.59
CA ALA A 82 1.75 -18.72 0.86
C ALA A 82 1.31 -20.12 1.35
N THR A 83 0.35 -20.76 0.70
CA THR A 83 -0.05 -22.14 1.06
C THR A 83 1.02 -23.17 0.70
N ARG A 84 1.77 -22.94 -0.37
CA ARG A 84 2.85 -23.85 -0.81
C ARG A 84 4.13 -23.69 0.01
N LEU A 85 4.56 -22.45 0.20
CA LEU A 85 5.87 -22.11 0.79
C LEU A 85 5.80 -21.71 2.27
N GLY A 86 4.61 -21.36 2.78
CA GLY A 86 4.43 -20.63 4.03
C GLY A 86 4.47 -19.11 3.82
N VAL A 87 3.82 -18.35 4.70
CA VAL A 87 3.63 -16.90 4.54
C VAL A 87 4.97 -16.15 4.43
N HIS A 88 5.92 -16.43 5.34
CA HIS A 88 7.20 -15.74 5.37
C HIS A 88 8.07 -16.04 4.14
N SER A 89 8.10 -17.29 3.70
CA SER A 89 8.84 -17.67 2.48
C SER A 89 8.19 -17.08 1.23
N ALA A 90 6.88 -16.93 1.20
CA ALA A 90 6.17 -16.29 0.10
C ALA A 90 6.45 -14.78 0.04
N VAL A 91 6.53 -14.09 1.20
CA VAL A 91 6.98 -12.70 1.27
C VAL A 91 8.43 -12.57 0.79
N LEU A 92 9.31 -13.51 1.19
CA LEU A 92 10.70 -13.54 0.71
C LEU A 92 10.77 -13.64 -0.82
N VAL A 93 9.95 -14.48 -1.46
CA VAL A 93 9.86 -14.52 -2.94
C VAL A 93 9.47 -13.14 -3.49
N GLY A 94 8.52 -12.44 -2.86
CA GLY A 94 8.18 -11.06 -3.24
C GLY A 94 9.39 -10.12 -3.18
N VAL A 95 10.18 -10.18 -2.10
CA VAL A 95 11.39 -9.36 -1.95
C VAL A 95 12.47 -9.72 -2.98
N VAL A 96 12.64 -11.02 -3.30
CA VAL A 96 13.54 -11.47 -4.38
C VAL A 96 13.11 -10.88 -5.73
N LEU A 97 11.82 -10.87 -6.04
CA LEU A 97 11.30 -10.26 -7.28
C LEU A 97 11.54 -8.75 -7.30
N ILE A 98 11.39 -8.05 -6.15
CA ILE A 98 11.73 -6.63 -6.03
C ILE A 98 13.22 -6.41 -6.30
N ALA A 99 14.10 -7.20 -5.69
CA ALA A 99 15.54 -7.10 -5.89
C ALA A 99 15.93 -7.34 -7.36
N ALA A 100 15.40 -8.42 -7.97
CA ALA A 100 15.63 -8.71 -9.38
C ALA A 100 15.09 -7.59 -10.28
N GLY A 101 13.93 -7.01 -9.95
CA GLY A 101 13.35 -5.90 -10.67
C GLY A 101 14.21 -4.64 -10.59
N VAL A 102 14.74 -4.29 -9.41
CA VAL A 102 15.65 -3.13 -9.24
C VAL A 102 16.92 -3.32 -10.08
N LEU A 103 17.52 -4.51 -10.04
CA LEU A 103 18.74 -4.82 -10.82
C LEU A 103 18.47 -4.80 -12.33
N LEU A 104 17.32 -5.30 -12.77
CA LEU A 104 17.02 -5.38 -14.19
C LEU A 104 16.70 -4.00 -14.80
N ARG A 105 16.22 -3.04 -14.02
CA ARG A 105 15.86 -1.70 -14.49
C ARG A 105 17.04 -0.92 -15.12
N VAL A 106 18.27 -1.27 -14.82
CA VAL A 106 19.49 -0.62 -15.37
C VAL A 106 20.03 -1.32 -16.62
N ALA A 107 19.23 -2.15 -17.26
CA ALA A 107 19.58 -2.84 -18.51
C ALA A 107 18.93 -2.18 -19.73
N GLY A 108 18.87 -0.84 -19.75
CA GLY A 108 18.27 -0.05 -20.81
C GLY A 108 16.75 -0.12 -20.87
N ALA A 109 16.15 0.38 -21.95
CA ALA A 109 14.70 0.46 -22.08
C ALA A 109 13.95 -0.88 -21.85
N PRO A 110 14.35 -2.01 -22.47
CA PRO A 110 13.69 -3.30 -22.18
C PRO A 110 13.83 -3.71 -20.71
N GLY A 111 15.00 -3.43 -20.10
CA GLY A 111 15.24 -3.67 -18.68
C GLY A 111 14.36 -2.84 -17.77
N LEU A 112 14.14 -1.58 -18.09
CA LEU A 112 13.23 -0.70 -17.34
C LEU A 112 11.81 -1.28 -17.29
N PHE A 113 11.24 -1.73 -18.42
CA PHE A 113 9.90 -2.33 -18.45
C PHE A 113 9.85 -3.68 -17.73
N ALA A 114 10.73 -4.60 -18.07
CA ALA A 114 10.75 -5.94 -17.47
C ALA A 114 11.06 -5.87 -15.96
N GLY A 115 12.00 -5.02 -15.57
CA GLY A 115 12.32 -4.76 -14.17
C GLY A 115 11.15 -4.13 -13.40
N THR A 116 10.38 -3.25 -14.05
CA THR A 116 9.16 -2.67 -13.46
C THR A 116 8.08 -3.74 -13.26
N VAL A 117 7.89 -4.67 -14.20
CA VAL A 117 6.96 -5.81 -14.03
C VAL A 117 7.37 -6.70 -12.87
N LEU A 118 8.65 -7.11 -12.80
CA LEU A 118 9.14 -7.97 -11.72
C LEU A 118 9.02 -7.29 -10.36
N LEU A 119 9.47 -6.04 -10.25
CA LEU A 119 9.37 -5.24 -9.03
C LEU A 119 7.91 -5.10 -8.59
N SER A 120 7.02 -4.76 -9.51
CA SER A 120 5.59 -4.58 -9.22
C SER A 120 4.93 -5.89 -8.83
N GLY A 121 5.31 -7.01 -9.46
CA GLY A 121 4.88 -8.36 -9.06
C GLY A 121 5.31 -8.69 -7.63
N GLY A 122 6.56 -8.39 -7.28
CA GLY A 122 7.07 -8.56 -5.91
C GLY A 122 6.34 -7.68 -4.89
N ILE A 123 6.07 -6.42 -5.25
CA ILE A 123 5.28 -5.49 -4.43
C ILE A 123 3.86 -6.03 -4.23
N ALA A 124 3.21 -6.55 -5.27
CA ALA A 124 1.87 -7.14 -5.16
C ALA A 124 1.83 -8.30 -4.16
N VAL A 125 2.81 -9.22 -4.23
CA VAL A 125 2.95 -10.31 -3.25
C VAL A 125 3.13 -9.77 -1.83
N GLY A 126 4.01 -8.78 -1.64
CA GLY A 126 4.24 -8.13 -0.35
C GLY A 126 2.99 -7.46 0.19
N ASN A 127 2.31 -6.63 -0.60
CA ASN A 127 1.08 -5.93 -0.22
C ASN A 127 0.00 -6.90 0.27
N VAL A 128 -0.18 -8.03 -0.43
CA VAL A 128 -1.19 -9.05 -0.08
C VAL A 128 -0.80 -9.81 1.19
N LEU A 129 0.48 -10.17 1.35
CA LEU A 129 0.89 -11.11 2.39
C LEU A 129 1.39 -10.44 3.67
N LEU A 130 1.81 -9.16 3.66
CA LEU A 130 2.21 -8.47 4.90
C LEU A 130 1.11 -8.46 5.98
N PRO A 131 -0.17 -8.20 5.67
CA PRO A 131 -1.24 -8.31 6.67
C PRO A 131 -1.40 -9.75 7.21
N ALA A 132 -1.24 -10.75 6.36
CA ALA A 132 -1.30 -12.15 6.75
C ALA A 132 -0.09 -12.56 7.61
N ALA A 133 1.11 -12.08 7.29
CA ALA A 133 2.34 -12.30 8.08
C ALA A 133 2.24 -11.60 9.44
N ALA A 134 1.79 -10.34 9.48
CA ALA A 134 1.55 -9.63 10.74
C ALA A 134 0.54 -10.39 11.62
N ARG A 135 -0.53 -10.93 11.03
CA ARG A 135 -1.50 -11.75 11.78
C ARG A 135 -0.90 -13.05 12.27
N ALA A 136 -0.05 -13.70 11.47
CA ALA A 136 0.59 -14.97 11.84
C ALA A 136 1.53 -14.80 13.04
N ASP A 137 2.28 -13.70 13.10
CA ASP A 137 3.27 -13.47 14.15
C ASP A 137 2.67 -12.80 15.39
N TYR A 138 1.63 -11.97 15.26
CA TYR A 138 1.13 -11.09 16.33
C TYR A 138 -0.33 -11.33 16.72
N GLY A 139 -1.07 -12.17 15.99
CA GLY A 139 -2.45 -12.52 16.32
C GLY A 139 -3.35 -11.28 16.48
N THR A 140 -3.90 -11.08 17.68
CA THR A 140 -4.78 -9.93 18.01
C THR A 140 -4.03 -8.60 18.06
N ARG A 141 -2.70 -8.60 18.21
CA ARG A 141 -1.86 -7.38 18.20
C ARG A 141 -1.41 -6.96 16.79
N ALA A 142 -1.79 -7.70 15.75
CA ALA A 142 -1.41 -7.41 14.37
C ALA A 142 -1.77 -5.98 13.92
N ALA A 143 -2.83 -5.38 14.46
CA ALA A 143 -3.24 -4.02 14.12
C ALA A 143 -2.14 -2.97 14.39
N VAL A 144 -1.38 -3.11 15.49
CA VAL A 144 -0.26 -2.20 15.81
C VAL A 144 0.87 -2.35 14.80
N VAL A 145 1.22 -3.59 14.45
CA VAL A 145 2.27 -3.88 13.46
C VAL A 145 1.85 -3.41 12.07
N LEU A 146 0.56 -3.53 11.72
CA LEU A 146 0.02 -2.97 10.47
C LEU A 146 0.14 -1.45 10.42
N GLY A 147 -0.02 -0.76 11.56
CA GLY A 147 0.25 0.67 11.65
C GLY A 147 1.70 1.01 11.30
N LEU A 148 2.67 0.27 11.86
CA LEU A 148 4.09 0.42 11.51
C LEU A 148 4.35 0.14 10.03
N ILE A 149 3.80 -0.95 9.49
CA ILE A 149 3.93 -1.34 8.08
C ILE A 149 3.38 -0.23 7.17
N THR A 150 2.14 0.22 7.39
CA THR A 150 1.50 1.23 6.53
C THR A 150 2.16 2.60 6.66
N ALA A 151 2.60 3.01 7.85
CA ALA A 151 3.37 4.23 8.06
C ALA A 151 4.71 4.18 7.33
N SER A 152 5.41 3.03 7.40
CA SER A 152 6.68 2.80 6.68
C SER A 152 6.48 2.87 5.16
N MET A 153 5.39 2.31 4.63
CA MET A 153 5.04 2.42 3.21
C MET A 153 4.82 3.89 2.80
N SER A 154 4.06 4.66 3.59
CA SER A 154 3.79 6.08 3.30
C SER A 154 5.07 6.92 3.38
N GLY A 155 5.85 6.75 4.43
CA GLY A 155 7.13 7.46 4.61
C GLY A 155 8.15 7.11 3.53
N SER A 156 8.24 5.83 3.15
CA SER A 156 9.16 5.39 2.11
C SER A 156 8.80 5.90 0.72
N ALA A 157 7.51 6.12 0.43
CA ALA A 157 7.10 6.75 -0.82
C ALA A 157 7.62 8.19 -0.91
N ALA A 158 7.50 8.97 0.17
CA ALA A 158 8.02 10.33 0.23
C ALA A 158 9.55 10.36 0.12
N ILE A 159 10.25 9.45 0.82
CA ILE A 159 11.71 9.30 0.74
C ILE A 159 12.13 8.91 -0.69
N GLY A 160 11.41 7.96 -1.31
CA GLY A 160 11.68 7.50 -2.68
C GLY A 160 11.59 8.64 -3.69
N ALA A 161 10.50 9.39 -3.66
CA ALA A 161 10.32 10.54 -4.55
C ALA A 161 11.32 11.67 -4.25
N GLY A 162 11.56 11.99 -2.96
CA GLY A 162 12.43 13.09 -2.55
C GLY A 162 13.91 12.85 -2.82
N LEU A 163 14.38 11.59 -2.72
CA LEU A 163 15.78 11.23 -2.96
C LEU A 163 16.09 10.84 -4.42
N ALA A 164 15.06 10.72 -5.28
CA ALA A 164 15.23 10.26 -6.65
C ALA A 164 16.24 11.11 -7.43
N ARG A 165 16.03 12.43 -7.53
CA ARG A 165 16.95 13.36 -8.21
C ARG A 165 18.30 13.44 -7.55
N PRO A 166 18.45 13.67 -6.22
CA PRO A 166 19.76 13.64 -5.55
C PRO A 166 20.57 12.37 -5.83
N MET A 167 19.89 11.20 -5.94
CA MET A 167 20.56 9.94 -6.28
C MET A 167 20.99 9.90 -7.75
N SER A 168 20.16 10.40 -8.68
CA SER A 168 20.51 10.53 -10.09
C SER A 168 21.69 11.48 -10.27
N ASP A 169 21.64 12.65 -9.65
CA ASP A 169 22.72 13.64 -9.71
C ASP A 169 24.06 13.09 -9.17
N ALA A 170 24.01 12.36 -8.05
CA ALA A 170 25.19 11.76 -7.42
C ALA A 170 25.81 10.63 -8.24
N THR A 171 25.03 9.94 -9.06
CA THR A 171 25.50 8.83 -9.90
C THR A 171 25.74 9.24 -11.36
N GLY A 172 25.24 10.41 -11.76
CA GLY A 172 25.33 10.93 -13.13
C GLY A 172 24.37 10.24 -14.12
N SER A 173 23.40 9.44 -13.65
CA SER A 173 22.42 8.75 -14.48
C SER A 173 21.18 8.38 -13.68
N ALA A 174 20.00 8.53 -14.30
CA ALA A 174 18.72 8.15 -13.70
C ALA A 174 18.64 6.63 -13.45
N GLU A 175 19.14 5.80 -14.38
CA GLU A 175 19.21 4.36 -14.20
C GLU A 175 20.08 3.98 -12.99
N ALA A 176 21.29 4.56 -12.87
CA ALA A 176 22.20 4.30 -11.75
C ALA A 176 21.62 4.82 -10.42
N GLY A 177 20.93 5.95 -10.44
CA GLY A 177 20.18 6.47 -9.29
C GLY A 177 19.10 5.49 -8.80
N LEU A 178 18.36 4.86 -9.73
CA LEU A 178 17.38 3.82 -9.39
C LEU A 178 18.03 2.56 -8.80
N LEU A 179 19.27 2.21 -9.19
CA LEU A 179 19.98 1.05 -8.67
C LEU A 179 20.33 1.20 -7.18
N LEU A 180 20.52 2.41 -6.67
CA LEU A 180 20.84 2.65 -5.26
C LEU A 180 19.75 2.15 -4.32
N TRP A 181 18.50 2.01 -4.80
CA TRP A 181 17.43 1.35 -4.05
C TRP A 181 17.67 -0.14 -3.82
N GLY A 182 18.64 -0.74 -4.51
CA GLY A 182 19.10 -2.10 -4.25
C GLY A 182 19.67 -2.30 -2.85
N ALA A 183 20.31 -1.27 -2.26
CA ALA A 183 20.90 -1.37 -0.92
C ALA A 183 19.84 -1.62 0.18
N PRO A 184 18.78 -0.80 0.35
CA PRO A 184 17.71 -1.10 1.32
C PRO A 184 16.96 -2.39 0.98
N VAL A 185 16.79 -2.74 -0.30
CA VAL A 185 16.17 -4.01 -0.71
C VAL A 185 17.03 -5.20 -0.29
N LEU A 186 18.35 -5.12 -0.40
CA LEU A 186 19.26 -6.17 0.08
C LEU A 186 19.15 -6.37 1.61
N VAL A 187 19.08 -5.28 2.38
CA VAL A 187 18.87 -5.36 3.84
C VAL A 187 17.54 -6.05 4.15
N ALA A 188 16.45 -5.68 3.47
CA ALA A 188 15.14 -6.32 3.64
C ALA A 188 15.17 -7.80 3.21
N LEU A 189 15.90 -8.13 2.14
CA LEU A 189 16.08 -9.49 1.65
C LEU A 189 16.77 -10.37 2.71
N LEU A 190 17.87 -9.90 3.29
CA LEU A 190 18.61 -10.63 4.32
C LEU A 190 17.78 -10.80 5.59
N ALA A 191 17.10 -9.75 6.05
CA ALA A 191 16.23 -9.82 7.22
C ALA A 191 15.05 -10.79 6.99
N MET A 192 14.42 -10.73 5.81
CA MET A 192 13.30 -11.60 5.48
C MET A 192 13.75 -13.06 5.24
N ALA A 193 14.94 -13.28 4.67
CA ALA A 193 15.53 -14.61 4.53
C ALA A 193 15.81 -15.25 5.90
N ALA A 194 16.39 -14.49 6.83
CA ALA A 194 16.63 -14.95 8.20
C ALA A 194 15.30 -15.29 8.91
N LEU A 195 14.28 -14.45 8.77
CA LEU A 195 12.96 -14.69 9.35
C LEU A 195 12.29 -15.93 8.73
N ALA A 196 12.29 -16.04 7.41
CA ALA A 196 11.71 -17.19 6.70
C ALA A 196 12.42 -18.50 7.07
N TRP A 197 13.75 -18.46 7.24
CA TRP A 197 14.51 -19.61 7.73
C TRP A 197 14.14 -19.99 9.16
N ALA A 198 14.03 -19.03 10.05
CA ALA A 198 13.62 -19.26 11.45
C ALA A 198 12.19 -19.80 11.57
N ARG A 199 11.31 -19.44 10.62
CA ARG A 199 9.89 -19.82 10.57
C ARG A 199 9.60 -21.01 9.63
N ARG A 200 10.61 -21.69 9.07
CA ARG A 200 10.43 -22.80 8.09
C ARG A 200 9.60 -23.97 8.60
N GLY A 201 9.56 -24.17 9.92
CA GLY A 201 8.75 -25.20 10.58
C GLY A 201 7.35 -24.73 11.00
N ALA A 202 7.00 -23.46 10.77
CA ALA A 202 5.69 -22.92 11.16
C ALA A 202 4.56 -23.56 10.34
N PRO A 203 3.35 -23.71 10.93
CA PRO A 203 2.20 -24.23 10.22
C PRO A 203 1.91 -23.40 8.97
N ARG A 204 1.77 -24.07 7.83
CA ARG A 204 1.37 -23.40 6.59
C ARG A 204 -0.11 -23.08 6.62
N PRO A 205 -0.54 -21.94 6.06
CA PRO A 205 -1.96 -21.67 5.88
C PRO A 205 -2.59 -22.84 5.10
N ARG A 206 -3.73 -23.36 5.57
CA ARG A 206 -4.45 -24.41 4.85
C ARG A 206 -4.86 -23.87 3.50
N ALA A 207 -4.69 -24.68 2.45
CA ALA A 207 -5.28 -24.39 1.18
C ALA A 207 -6.81 -24.33 1.39
N GLY A 208 -7.36 -23.12 1.28
CA GLY A 208 -8.81 -23.01 1.20
C GLY A 208 -9.32 -23.60 -0.11
N PRO A 209 -10.64 -23.74 -0.30
CA PRO A 209 -11.19 -24.11 -1.58
C PRO A 209 -10.52 -23.27 -2.67
N SER A 210 -10.07 -23.88 -3.75
CA SER A 210 -9.45 -23.21 -4.90
C SER A 210 -10.51 -22.31 -5.57
N GLY A 211 -10.94 -21.27 -4.85
CA GLY A 211 -11.93 -20.31 -5.28
C GLY A 211 -11.21 -19.14 -5.93
N ALA A 212 -11.53 -18.90 -7.19
CA ALA A 212 -11.19 -17.65 -7.85
C ALA A 212 -11.57 -16.47 -6.95
N VAL A 213 -10.89 -15.33 -7.12
CA VAL A 213 -11.22 -14.03 -6.51
C VAL A 213 -12.75 -13.79 -6.49
N THR A 214 -13.44 -14.17 -7.57
CA THR A 214 -14.89 -14.10 -7.74
C THR A 214 -15.70 -14.93 -6.74
N ALA A 215 -15.17 -16.05 -6.25
CA ALA A 215 -15.88 -16.88 -5.28
C ALA A 215 -15.94 -16.20 -3.91
N LEU A 216 -14.87 -15.53 -3.48
CA LEU A 216 -14.86 -14.81 -2.22
C LEU A 216 -15.78 -13.57 -2.26
N LEU A 217 -15.97 -12.96 -3.41
CA LEU A 217 -16.92 -11.84 -3.59
C LEU A 217 -18.40 -12.23 -3.43
N ARG A 218 -18.73 -13.53 -3.35
CA ARG A 218 -20.08 -13.97 -2.95
C ARG A 218 -20.33 -13.73 -1.46
N ASP A 219 -19.29 -13.71 -0.63
CA ASP A 219 -19.40 -13.32 0.76
C ASP A 219 -19.67 -11.82 0.89
N PRO A 220 -20.75 -11.40 1.56
CA PRO A 220 -21.10 -9.98 1.66
C PRO A 220 -20.06 -9.15 2.41
N VAL A 221 -19.32 -9.74 3.37
CA VAL A 221 -18.26 -9.06 4.11
C VAL A 221 -17.06 -8.83 3.19
N ALA A 222 -16.65 -9.84 2.41
CA ALA A 222 -15.56 -9.70 1.45
C ALA A 222 -15.87 -8.63 0.41
N ARG A 223 -17.11 -8.61 -0.10
CA ARG A 223 -17.55 -7.64 -1.10
C ARG A 223 -17.46 -6.20 -0.60
N VAL A 224 -18.01 -5.90 0.60
CA VAL A 224 -17.98 -4.53 1.12
C VAL A 224 -16.57 -4.07 1.50
N VAL A 225 -15.72 -4.96 2.01
CA VAL A 225 -14.30 -4.66 2.31
C VAL A 225 -13.53 -4.39 1.01
N THR A 226 -13.76 -5.19 -0.03
CA THR A 226 -13.15 -5.02 -1.36
C THR A 226 -13.53 -3.69 -1.99
N LEU A 227 -14.82 -3.34 -1.96
CA LEU A 227 -15.32 -2.10 -2.54
C LEU A 227 -14.85 -0.87 -1.75
N PHE A 228 -14.81 -0.94 -0.41
CA PHE A 228 -14.24 0.12 0.41
C PHE A 228 -12.75 0.35 0.07
N PHE A 229 -11.95 -0.72 0.00
CA PHE A 229 -10.56 -0.63 -0.42
C PHE A 229 -10.42 -0.07 -1.84
N GLY A 230 -11.26 -0.51 -2.76
CA GLY A 230 -11.21 -0.08 -4.16
C GLY A 230 -11.53 1.40 -4.33
N PHE A 231 -12.63 1.89 -3.74
CA PHE A 231 -13.02 3.29 -3.88
C PHE A 231 -12.08 4.27 -3.16
N GLN A 232 -11.53 3.89 -1.97
CA GLN A 232 -10.51 4.70 -1.33
C GLN A 232 -9.22 4.74 -2.16
N SER A 233 -8.83 3.62 -2.78
CA SER A 233 -7.66 3.57 -3.65
C SER A 233 -7.89 4.36 -4.95
N LEU A 234 -9.07 4.29 -5.54
CA LEU A 234 -9.46 5.09 -6.71
C LEU A 234 -9.31 6.59 -6.40
N SER A 235 -9.92 7.04 -5.31
CA SER A 235 -9.79 8.43 -4.85
C SER A 235 -8.32 8.82 -4.62
N PHE A 236 -7.57 7.98 -3.92
CA PHE A 236 -6.17 8.24 -3.62
C PHE A 236 -5.31 8.41 -4.88
N TYR A 237 -5.38 7.45 -5.82
CA TYR A 237 -4.54 7.51 -7.02
C TYR A 237 -4.96 8.61 -7.98
N ALA A 238 -6.26 8.89 -8.10
CA ALA A 238 -6.74 10.00 -8.92
C ALA A 238 -6.22 11.36 -8.41
N MET A 239 -6.36 11.61 -7.11
CA MET A 239 -5.90 12.87 -6.53
C MET A 239 -4.38 12.95 -6.41
N LEU A 240 -3.70 11.83 -6.21
CA LEU A 240 -2.23 11.80 -6.27
C LEU A 240 -1.72 12.25 -7.66
N THR A 241 -2.47 11.91 -8.71
CA THR A 241 -2.13 12.28 -10.09
C THR A 241 -2.51 13.73 -10.41
N TRP A 242 -3.71 14.17 -10.02
CA TRP A 242 -4.31 15.39 -10.57
C TRP A 242 -4.50 16.54 -9.57
N LEU A 243 -4.29 16.32 -8.26
CA LEU A 243 -4.56 17.37 -7.25
C LEU A 243 -3.73 18.64 -7.48
N ALA A 244 -2.46 18.49 -7.87
CA ALA A 244 -1.60 19.63 -8.13
C ALA A 244 -2.11 20.45 -9.33
N ASP A 245 -2.46 19.77 -10.43
CA ASP A 245 -2.99 20.43 -11.63
C ASP A 245 -4.34 21.11 -11.36
N VAL A 246 -5.24 20.46 -10.62
CA VAL A 246 -6.51 21.04 -10.18
C VAL A 246 -6.29 22.30 -9.32
N LEU A 247 -5.37 22.25 -8.36
CA LEU A 247 -5.08 23.41 -7.51
C LEU A 247 -4.45 24.55 -8.29
N GLU A 248 -3.56 24.25 -9.21
CA GLU A 248 -2.96 25.26 -10.11
C GLU A 248 -4.02 25.92 -10.98
N ALA A 249 -4.82 25.13 -11.68
CA ALA A 249 -5.83 25.62 -12.62
C ALA A 249 -6.98 26.35 -11.94
N GLU A 250 -7.54 25.75 -10.88
CA GLU A 250 -8.79 26.22 -10.26
C GLU A 250 -8.57 27.17 -9.07
N SER A 251 -7.42 27.07 -8.39
CA SER A 251 -7.13 27.93 -7.23
C SER A 251 -6.14 29.04 -7.53
N GLY A 252 -5.53 29.08 -8.74
CA GLY A 252 -4.58 30.08 -9.15
C GLY A 252 -3.28 30.11 -8.35
N VAL A 253 -2.95 29.01 -7.67
CA VAL A 253 -1.68 28.88 -6.94
C VAL A 253 -0.53 28.55 -7.92
N SER A 254 0.70 28.94 -7.57
CA SER A 254 1.85 28.59 -8.42
C SER A 254 2.11 27.08 -8.43
N PRO A 255 2.75 26.52 -9.49
CA PRO A 255 3.11 25.10 -9.58
C PRO A 255 3.88 24.60 -8.35
N VAL A 256 4.79 25.43 -7.83
CA VAL A 256 5.57 25.11 -6.62
C VAL A 256 4.67 25.02 -5.38
N ALA A 257 3.71 25.94 -5.25
CA ALA A 257 2.74 25.89 -4.14
C ALA A 257 1.80 24.70 -4.27
N ALA A 258 1.31 24.38 -5.47
CA ALA A 258 0.47 23.21 -5.74
C ALA A 258 1.18 21.89 -5.37
N GLY A 259 2.44 21.74 -5.76
CA GLY A 259 3.29 20.62 -5.33
C GLY A 259 3.49 20.55 -3.82
N GLY A 260 3.67 21.70 -3.16
CA GLY A 260 3.75 21.82 -1.69
C GLY A 260 2.46 21.38 -1.00
N LEU A 261 1.31 21.75 -1.54
CA LEU A 261 -0.01 21.35 -1.03
C LEU A 261 -0.24 19.83 -1.20
N LEU A 262 0.18 19.25 -2.31
CA LEU A 262 0.16 17.81 -2.51
C LEU A 262 1.09 17.09 -1.50
N ALA A 263 2.25 17.67 -1.21
CA ALA A 263 3.15 17.12 -0.18
C ALA A 263 2.52 17.18 1.22
N VAL A 264 1.79 18.23 1.57
CA VAL A 264 1.01 18.32 2.83
C VAL A 264 -0.04 17.22 2.85
N ALA A 265 -0.83 17.08 1.78
CA ALA A 265 -1.87 16.06 1.68
C ALA A 265 -1.33 14.64 1.86
N THR A 266 -0.22 14.31 1.20
CA THR A 266 0.39 12.98 1.29
C THR A 266 1.19 12.77 2.58
N GLY A 267 1.80 13.81 3.13
CA GLY A 267 2.59 13.77 4.37
C GLY A 267 1.75 13.44 5.61
N LEU A 268 0.49 13.90 5.65
CA LEU A 268 -0.45 13.55 6.73
C LEU A 268 -0.76 12.06 6.83
N ALA A 269 -0.56 11.30 5.75
CA ALA A 269 -0.77 9.85 5.77
C ALA A 269 0.19 9.12 6.72
N VAL A 270 1.41 9.63 6.95
CA VAL A 270 2.42 8.95 7.80
C VAL A 270 1.96 8.83 9.26
N PRO A 271 1.64 9.92 9.99
CA PRO A 271 1.19 9.83 11.37
C PRO A 271 -0.15 9.10 11.50
N LEU A 272 -1.07 9.30 10.55
CA LEU A 272 -2.37 8.62 10.57
C LEU A 272 -2.24 7.12 10.34
N ALA A 273 -1.37 6.69 9.42
CA ALA A 273 -1.09 5.28 9.19
C ALA A 273 -0.49 4.59 10.42
N LEU A 274 0.31 5.31 11.21
CA LEU A 274 0.88 4.78 12.46
C LEU A 274 -0.18 4.59 13.55
N VAL A 275 -1.10 5.54 13.68
CA VAL A 275 -2.03 5.62 14.82
C VAL A 275 -3.34 4.90 14.57
N VAL A 276 -3.92 5.06 13.37
CA VAL A 276 -5.30 4.59 13.06
C VAL A 276 -5.48 3.09 13.23
N PRO A 277 -4.63 2.18 12.68
CA PRO A 277 -4.85 0.74 12.84
C PRO A 277 -4.82 0.29 14.30
N GLY A 278 -3.90 0.84 15.10
CA GLY A 278 -3.76 0.52 16.51
C GLY A 278 -4.97 0.94 17.34
N LEU A 279 -5.50 2.13 17.10
CA LEU A 279 -6.68 2.64 17.83
C LEU A 279 -7.98 2.01 17.33
N ALA A 280 -8.15 1.88 16.01
CA ALA A 280 -9.32 1.27 15.40
C ALA A 280 -9.45 -0.21 15.76
N GLY A 281 -8.32 -0.93 15.86
CA GLY A 281 -8.28 -2.35 16.24
C GLY A 281 -8.70 -2.64 17.67
N ARG A 282 -8.78 -1.63 18.54
CA ARG A 282 -9.26 -1.79 19.93
C ARG A 282 -10.78 -1.90 20.07
N ARG A 283 -11.52 -1.56 19.02
CA ARG A 283 -13.00 -1.58 19.02
C ARG A 283 -13.52 -2.60 18.03
N PRO A 284 -14.64 -3.29 18.31
CA PRO A 284 -15.21 -4.27 17.41
C PRO A 284 -15.79 -3.61 16.14
N GLY A 285 -16.31 -2.39 16.24
CA GLY A 285 -16.81 -1.60 15.11
C GLY A 285 -15.93 -0.41 14.79
N GLN A 286 -15.69 -0.16 13.49
CA GLN A 286 -14.79 0.88 13.00
C GLN A 286 -15.50 2.05 12.32
N GLN A 287 -16.83 2.20 12.48
CA GLN A 287 -17.62 3.26 11.82
C GLN A 287 -17.07 4.68 12.08
N PRO A 288 -16.67 5.09 13.31
CA PRO A 288 -16.11 6.42 13.54
C PRO A 288 -14.82 6.67 12.73
N TRP A 289 -14.01 5.62 12.52
CA TRP A 289 -12.79 5.71 11.72
C TRP A 289 -13.06 5.83 10.22
N VAL A 290 -14.13 5.17 9.74
CA VAL A 290 -14.60 5.35 8.36
C VAL A 290 -15.10 6.78 8.14
N LEU A 291 -15.85 7.34 9.09
CA LEU A 291 -16.30 8.74 9.01
C LEU A 291 -15.09 9.69 8.99
N LEU A 292 -14.11 9.49 9.87
CA LEU A 292 -12.87 10.27 9.89
C LEU A 292 -12.07 10.13 8.59
N GLY A 293 -12.04 8.95 8.00
CA GLY A 293 -11.35 8.67 6.73
C GLY A 293 -12.11 9.10 5.48
N THR A 294 -13.36 9.50 5.58
CA THR A 294 -14.18 9.78 4.38
C THR A 294 -14.79 11.17 4.38
N LEU A 295 -15.33 11.66 5.51
CA LEU A 295 -15.98 12.98 5.55
C LEU A 295 -15.02 14.13 5.23
N PRO A 296 -13.78 14.19 5.77
CA PRO A 296 -12.85 15.22 5.38
C PRO A 296 -12.51 15.19 3.88
N THR A 297 -12.32 14.00 3.30
CA THR A 297 -12.11 13.85 1.86
C THR A 297 -13.30 14.37 1.05
N LEU A 298 -14.51 14.05 1.49
CA LEU A 298 -15.75 14.50 0.83
C LEU A 298 -15.87 16.04 0.89
N VAL A 299 -15.62 16.64 2.06
CA VAL A 299 -15.63 18.10 2.23
C VAL A 299 -14.54 18.76 1.36
N ALA A 300 -13.34 18.16 1.28
CA ALA A 300 -12.27 18.66 0.43
C ALA A 300 -12.67 18.70 -1.05
N ILE A 301 -13.25 17.60 -1.58
CA ILE A 301 -13.66 17.53 -2.99
C ILE A 301 -14.82 18.50 -3.26
N VAL A 302 -15.79 18.62 -2.35
CA VAL A 302 -16.86 19.62 -2.49
C VAL A 302 -16.28 21.04 -2.45
N GLY A 303 -15.31 21.31 -1.57
CA GLY A 303 -14.62 22.59 -1.51
C GLY A 303 -13.88 22.95 -2.81
N LEU A 304 -13.19 21.96 -3.39
CA LEU A 304 -12.52 22.11 -4.70
C LEU A 304 -13.52 22.34 -5.85
N LEU A 305 -14.74 21.80 -5.78
CA LEU A 305 -15.80 22.01 -6.77
C LEU A 305 -16.47 23.38 -6.64
N VAL A 306 -16.72 23.85 -5.42
CA VAL A 306 -17.58 25.03 -5.19
C VAL A 306 -16.75 26.29 -4.98
N ALA A 307 -15.61 26.20 -4.32
CA ALA A 307 -14.79 27.34 -3.92
C ALA A 307 -13.28 26.98 -3.88
N PRO A 308 -12.68 26.54 -4.99
CA PRO A 308 -11.30 26.04 -5.02
C PRO A 308 -10.29 27.07 -4.50
N ALA A 309 -10.41 28.33 -4.90
CA ALA A 309 -9.48 29.40 -4.53
C ALA A 309 -9.66 29.91 -3.09
N SER A 310 -10.77 29.57 -2.39
CA SER A 310 -11.06 30.14 -1.08
C SER A 310 -10.09 29.67 0.03
N ALA A 311 -9.67 28.41 -0.03
CA ALA A 311 -8.82 27.82 1.03
C ALA A 311 -8.02 26.58 0.53
N PRO A 312 -7.09 26.73 -0.44
CA PRO A 312 -6.38 25.59 -1.04
C PRO A 312 -5.66 24.70 -0.02
N LEU A 313 -5.04 25.31 1.00
CA LEU A 313 -4.38 24.57 2.09
C LEU A 313 -5.38 23.75 2.92
N LEU A 314 -6.57 24.29 3.19
CA LEU A 314 -7.62 23.56 3.91
C LEU A 314 -8.08 22.35 3.10
N TRP A 315 -8.33 22.50 1.81
CA TRP A 315 -8.76 21.40 0.94
C TRP A 315 -7.72 20.31 0.87
N ALA A 316 -6.43 20.66 0.66
CA ALA A 316 -5.33 19.71 0.67
C ALA A 316 -5.17 18.99 2.02
N THR A 317 -5.32 19.72 3.13
CA THR A 317 -5.23 19.17 4.50
C THR A 317 -6.38 18.20 4.79
N LEU A 318 -7.62 18.59 4.50
CA LEU A 318 -8.80 17.73 4.68
C LEU A 318 -8.73 16.48 3.83
N TYR A 319 -8.29 16.62 2.57
CA TYR A 319 -8.07 15.47 1.71
C TYR A 319 -7.03 14.52 2.31
N GLY A 320 -5.87 15.04 2.75
CA GLY A 320 -4.79 14.26 3.38
C GLY A 320 -5.21 13.57 4.67
N LEU A 321 -5.99 14.24 5.52
CA LEU A 321 -6.55 13.67 6.75
C LEU A 321 -7.46 12.47 6.44
N GLY A 322 -8.35 12.62 5.48
CA GLY A 322 -9.28 11.57 5.09
C GLY A 322 -8.57 10.39 4.42
N SER A 323 -7.82 10.65 3.36
CA SER A 323 -7.12 9.58 2.60
C SER A 323 -6.06 8.85 3.45
N GLY A 324 -5.30 9.60 4.27
CA GLY A 324 -4.32 9.06 5.21
C GLY A 324 -4.92 8.19 6.31
N THR A 325 -6.21 8.38 6.64
CA THR A 325 -6.96 7.52 7.56
C THR A 325 -7.56 6.30 6.84
N ALA A 326 -8.11 6.48 5.63
CA ALA A 326 -8.86 5.45 4.93
C ALA A 326 -8.00 4.27 4.48
N PHE A 327 -6.78 4.51 3.96
CA PHE A 327 -5.90 3.45 3.48
C PHE A 327 -5.47 2.49 4.60
N PRO A 328 -4.83 2.94 5.70
CA PRO A 328 -4.42 2.01 6.75
C PRO A 328 -5.61 1.34 7.46
N LEU A 329 -6.76 2.00 7.53
CA LEU A 329 -8.01 1.40 8.03
C LEU A 329 -8.46 0.24 7.12
N SER A 330 -8.44 0.42 5.81
CA SER A 330 -8.86 -0.61 4.86
C SER A 330 -7.98 -1.86 4.94
N VAL A 331 -6.66 -1.69 5.06
CA VAL A 331 -5.71 -2.79 5.25
C VAL A 331 -5.92 -3.49 6.59
N MET A 332 -6.18 -2.74 7.66
CA MET A 332 -6.50 -3.31 8.97
C MET A 332 -7.79 -4.15 8.94
N LEU A 333 -8.78 -3.76 8.15
CA LEU A 333 -10.03 -4.51 7.99
C LEU A 333 -9.80 -5.90 7.36
N PHE A 334 -8.75 -6.12 6.56
CA PHE A 334 -8.41 -7.47 6.08
C PHE A 334 -8.17 -8.43 7.24
N VAL A 335 -7.46 -7.98 8.27
CA VAL A 335 -7.21 -8.75 9.49
C VAL A 335 -8.46 -8.82 10.37
N ALA A 336 -9.12 -7.69 10.59
CA ALA A 336 -10.25 -7.58 11.52
C ALA A 336 -11.51 -8.34 11.06
N ARG A 337 -11.66 -8.60 9.77
CA ARG A 337 -12.82 -9.31 9.18
C ARG A 337 -12.52 -10.77 8.84
N SER A 338 -11.31 -11.23 9.04
CA SER A 338 -10.89 -12.62 8.82
C SER A 338 -10.82 -13.40 10.12
N ARG A 339 -11.05 -14.72 10.05
CA ARG A 339 -10.97 -15.64 11.20
C ARG A 339 -9.53 -16.13 11.43
N ASP A 340 -8.77 -16.32 10.37
CA ASP A 340 -7.42 -16.88 10.39
C ASP A 340 -6.50 -16.24 9.33
N VAL A 341 -5.25 -16.69 9.31
CA VAL A 341 -4.21 -16.18 8.40
C VAL A 341 -4.56 -16.46 6.92
N ALA A 342 -5.14 -17.62 6.63
CA ALA A 342 -5.51 -18.00 5.27
C ALA A 342 -6.64 -17.11 4.73
N GLN A 343 -7.69 -16.86 5.54
CA GLN A 343 -8.74 -15.92 5.18
C GLN A 343 -8.21 -14.49 5.03
N THR A 344 -7.28 -14.05 5.91
CA THR A 344 -6.66 -12.73 5.77
C THR A 344 -5.94 -12.59 4.43
N GLY A 345 -5.13 -13.58 4.04
CA GLY A 345 -4.43 -13.58 2.75
C GLY A 345 -5.38 -13.57 1.56
N ARG A 346 -6.44 -14.38 1.60
CA ARG A 346 -7.47 -14.44 0.53
C ARG A 346 -8.25 -13.12 0.41
N LEU A 347 -8.70 -12.56 1.54
CA LEU A 347 -9.42 -11.28 1.55
C LEU A 347 -8.53 -10.15 1.05
N SER A 348 -7.28 -10.09 1.51
CA SER A 348 -6.29 -9.12 1.04
C SER A 348 -6.05 -9.23 -0.46
N ALA A 349 -5.86 -10.46 -0.98
CA ALA A 349 -5.66 -10.71 -2.41
C ALA A 349 -6.86 -10.26 -3.25
N THR A 350 -8.07 -10.65 -2.82
CA THR A 350 -9.32 -10.30 -3.50
C THR A 350 -9.55 -8.80 -3.51
N ALA A 351 -9.40 -8.17 -2.34
CA ALA A 351 -9.61 -6.73 -2.19
C ALA A 351 -8.59 -5.93 -3.01
N GLN A 352 -7.33 -6.35 -3.03
CA GLN A 352 -6.30 -5.65 -3.78
C GLN A 352 -6.37 -5.92 -5.28
N SER A 353 -6.70 -7.14 -5.71
CA SER A 353 -6.88 -7.44 -7.13
C SER A 353 -8.00 -6.59 -7.74
N VAL A 354 -9.20 -6.69 -7.20
CA VAL A 354 -10.36 -5.93 -7.69
C VAL A 354 -10.19 -4.44 -7.41
N GLY A 355 -9.69 -4.10 -6.23
CA GLY A 355 -9.55 -2.71 -5.79
C GLY A 355 -8.52 -1.92 -6.60
N TYR A 356 -7.38 -2.50 -6.98
CA TYR A 356 -6.41 -1.79 -7.82
C TYR A 356 -6.85 -1.69 -9.28
N LEU A 357 -7.59 -2.68 -9.80
CA LEU A 357 -8.22 -2.54 -11.12
C LEU A 357 -9.27 -1.42 -11.11
N LEU A 358 -10.07 -1.32 -10.05
CA LEU A 358 -11.01 -0.21 -9.86
C LEU A 358 -10.26 1.11 -9.68
N ALA A 359 -9.16 1.11 -8.92
CA ALA A 359 -8.34 2.30 -8.69
C ALA A 359 -7.76 2.90 -9.97
N ALA A 360 -7.41 2.06 -10.95
CA ALA A 360 -6.89 2.52 -12.23
C ALA A 360 -7.91 3.38 -13.01
N VAL A 361 -9.20 3.19 -12.76
CA VAL A 361 -10.27 4.01 -13.36
C VAL A 361 -10.19 5.47 -12.90
N GLY A 362 -9.68 5.73 -11.69
CA GLY A 362 -9.62 7.07 -11.12
C GLY A 362 -8.78 8.05 -11.96
N PRO A 363 -7.46 7.86 -12.04
CA PRO A 363 -6.59 8.74 -12.83
C PRO A 363 -7.00 8.83 -14.31
N LEU A 364 -7.35 7.67 -14.90
CA LEU A 364 -7.78 7.61 -16.31
C LEU A 364 -9.11 8.33 -16.53
N GLY A 365 -10.10 8.10 -15.68
CA GLY A 365 -11.42 8.71 -15.81
C GLY A 365 -11.39 10.23 -15.64
N VAL A 366 -10.62 10.72 -14.65
CA VAL A 366 -10.44 12.18 -14.45
C VAL A 366 -9.74 12.80 -15.66
N GLY A 367 -8.63 12.19 -16.13
CA GLY A 367 -7.89 12.69 -17.30
C GLY A 367 -8.75 12.71 -18.57
N LEU A 368 -9.44 11.61 -18.89
CA LEU A 368 -10.31 11.53 -20.07
C LEU A 368 -11.47 12.54 -20.01
N LEU A 369 -12.05 12.77 -18.85
CA LEU A 369 -13.09 13.77 -18.66
C LEU A 369 -12.54 15.18 -18.86
N HIS A 370 -11.34 15.45 -18.35
CA HIS A 370 -10.67 16.74 -18.57
C HIS A 370 -10.33 16.96 -20.05
N ASP A 371 -9.74 15.96 -20.72
CA ASP A 371 -9.42 16.05 -22.15
C ASP A 371 -10.66 16.28 -23.03
N ALA A 372 -11.79 15.67 -22.65
CA ALA A 372 -13.04 15.80 -23.41
C ALA A 372 -13.78 17.13 -23.16
N THR A 373 -13.61 17.75 -21.99
CA THR A 373 -14.41 18.93 -21.58
C THR A 373 -13.59 20.21 -21.44
N GLY A 374 -12.26 20.09 -21.30
CA GLY A 374 -11.38 21.21 -20.97
C GLY A 374 -11.53 21.71 -19.52
N ALA A 375 -12.25 20.99 -18.66
CA ALA A 375 -12.62 21.41 -17.31
C ALA A 375 -12.33 20.32 -16.29
N TRP A 376 -12.03 20.70 -15.04
CA TRP A 376 -11.76 19.75 -13.95
C TRP A 376 -13.02 19.28 -13.21
N GLU A 377 -14.12 20.04 -13.28
CA GLU A 377 -15.35 19.76 -12.53
C GLU A 377 -15.94 18.36 -12.83
N PRO A 378 -15.99 17.85 -14.08
CA PRO A 378 -16.50 16.49 -14.33
C PRO A 378 -15.64 15.41 -13.67
N GLY A 379 -14.32 15.60 -13.67
CA GLY A 379 -13.38 14.71 -12.98
C GLY A 379 -13.58 14.74 -11.46
N LEU A 380 -13.72 15.92 -10.87
CA LEU A 380 -14.02 16.10 -9.44
C LEU A 380 -15.39 15.53 -9.07
N ALA A 381 -16.41 15.64 -9.94
CA ALA A 381 -17.73 15.02 -9.73
C ALA A 381 -17.64 13.48 -9.73
N LEU A 382 -16.84 12.89 -10.61
CA LEU A 382 -16.53 11.45 -10.59
C LEU A 382 -15.89 11.06 -9.24
N MET A 383 -14.95 11.87 -8.76
CA MET A 383 -14.29 11.66 -7.47
C MET A 383 -15.27 11.78 -6.31
N LEU A 384 -16.19 12.75 -6.33
CA LEU A 384 -17.24 12.92 -5.33
C LEU A 384 -18.11 11.65 -5.25
N ALA A 385 -18.56 11.15 -6.40
CA ALA A 385 -19.33 9.91 -6.48
C ALA A 385 -18.56 8.71 -5.90
N ALA A 386 -17.27 8.60 -6.23
CA ALA A 386 -16.40 7.55 -5.69
C ALA A 386 -16.26 7.63 -4.16
N VAL A 387 -16.11 8.83 -3.59
CA VAL A 387 -15.99 9.02 -2.13
C VAL A 387 -17.34 8.77 -1.42
N VAL A 388 -18.47 9.08 -2.03
CA VAL A 388 -19.79 8.69 -1.51
C VAL A 388 -19.92 7.16 -1.46
N LEU A 389 -19.51 6.46 -2.51
CA LEU A 389 -19.49 5.00 -2.52
C LEU A 389 -18.48 4.43 -1.49
N GLN A 390 -17.32 5.06 -1.34
CA GLN A 390 -16.36 4.75 -0.27
C GLN A 390 -17.03 4.82 1.11
N LEU A 391 -17.82 5.86 1.39
CA LEU A 391 -18.55 6.01 2.64
C LEU A 391 -19.56 4.88 2.87
N VAL A 392 -20.39 4.60 1.87
CA VAL A 392 -21.43 3.56 1.94
C VAL A 392 -20.81 2.18 2.22
N PHE A 393 -19.82 1.78 1.41
CA PHE A 393 -19.17 0.48 1.57
C PHE A 393 -18.28 0.45 2.82
N GLY A 394 -17.65 1.56 3.18
CA GLY A 394 -16.84 1.69 4.39
C GLY A 394 -17.68 1.49 5.66
N LEU A 395 -18.83 2.12 5.79
CA LEU A 395 -19.74 1.95 6.93
C LEU A 395 -20.25 0.50 7.04
N ALA A 396 -20.49 -0.16 5.90
CA ALA A 396 -20.86 -1.57 5.88
C ALA A 396 -19.70 -2.48 6.28
N ALA A 397 -18.48 -2.23 5.77
CA ALA A 397 -17.27 -2.97 6.11
C ALA A 397 -16.83 -2.78 7.57
N ALA A 398 -17.16 -1.63 8.17
CA ALA A 398 -16.84 -1.30 9.56
C ALA A 398 -17.71 -2.03 10.59
N ARG A 399 -18.79 -2.70 10.18
CA ARG A 399 -19.62 -3.51 11.09
C ARG A 399 -18.83 -4.73 11.59
N PRO A 400 -18.98 -5.15 12.86
CA PRO A 400 -18.20 -6.24 13.44
C PRO A 400 -18.71 -7.63 12.96
N ARG A 401 -18.56 -7.88 11.65
CA ARG A 401 -18.92 -9.15 11.01
C ARG A 401 -17.67 -9.80 10.46
N LEU A 402 -17.53 -11.11 10.64
CA LEU A 402 -16.45 -11.90 10.09
C LEU A 402 -16.87 -12.57 8.79
N LEU A 403 -15.91 -12.89 7.93
CA LEU A 403 -16.11 -13.78 6.79
C LEU A 403 -16.78 -15.09 7.23
N SER A 404 -17.56 -15.68 6.34
CA SER A 404 -18.13 -17.00 6.56
C SER A 404 -17.02 -18.05 6.73
N PRO A 405 -17.22 -19.14 7.47
CA PRO A 405 -16.23 -20.19 7.63
C PRO A 405 -15.82 -20.86 6.30
N ALA A 406 -16.72 -20.86 5.33
CA ALA A 406 -16.51 -21.43 4.00
C ALA A 406 -15.86 -20.46 3.00
N ALA A 407 -15.67 -19.20 3.37
CA ALA A 407 -15.10 -18.14 2.53
C ALA A 407 -13.58 -18.19 2.41
#